data_d5bab702bc208389d646f3b4a6be6218
#
_entry.id   d5bab702bc208389d646f3b4a6be6218
#
_cell.length_a   1.000
_cell.length_b   1.000
_cell.length_c   1.000
_cell.angle_alpha   90.00
_cell.angle_beta   90.00
_cell.angle_gamma   90.00
#
_symmetry.space_group_name_H-M   'P 1'
#
loop_
_entity.id
_entity.type
_entity.pdbx_description
1 polymer ?
#
loop_
_entity_poly.entity_id
_entity_poly.type
_entity_poly.pdbx_seq_one_letter_code
_entity_poly.pdbx_strand_id
1 'polypeptide(L)'
;MAAAVVGTLVLAACGGDDEPSDEGGEEQANSIVVWTGDTIPERVAATEEIIAAFTEETGVEVEFVGVDEDQFVQLLTSAAAAGELPDVVGSQPLAGVRTMAANELINTDAAAAVVEALGEDTFSERSLEFTRDGDSQLAVPTDAWSQLLFYRKDLFDAAGLAAPETYDDITAAAEALDSPEVAGIVAATTPGDAFTQQTFEHLALANGCEMVDESGEVTLDSDQCVASFDFFGDLMTNYSVSGTQDVDTVRANYFAGQAAMAIWSTFLLDEMAGLRNDALPTCPECAADPAYLAKNSGVAAQLVGPDGEEPAQYGEVSAWVITSEAATEPAQQFVEYMLTDGYIDWLAIAPEGKFPVRTGTEDNPTEYVDAWQDLEIGVDTKAPLSDFYPQEVVDILTSGADNLSRWGITQGQGDLVGASLGELPVPQAIGALV
;
A
#
# COMPACT_ATOMS: atom_id res chain seq x y z
N MET A 1 41.54 -33.10 -30.80
CA MET A 1 41.00 -34.19 -31.63
C MET A 1 39.48 -34.04 -31.52
N ALA A 2 38.88 -33.53 -32.61
CA ALA A 2 37.45 -33.31 -32.73
C ALA A 2 36.79 -34.59 -33.23
N ALA A 3 35.62 -34.93 -32.75
CA ALA A 3 34.75 -35.91 -33.39
C ALA A 3 33.34 -35.30 -33.47
N ALA A 4 32.97 -34.91 -34.67
CA ALA A 4 31.62 -34.54 -35.07
C ALA A 4 30.81 -35.80 -35.34
N VAL A 5 29.56 -35.86 -34.82
CA VAL A 5 28.57 -36.85 -35.20
C VAL A 5 27.47 -36.14 -35.96
N VAL A 6 27.37 -36.45 -37.23
CA VAL A 6 26.31 -36.06 -38.14
C VAL A 6 25.21 -37.13 -38.07
N GLY A 7 24.02 -36.75 -37.64
CA GLY A 7 22.82 -37.59 -37.62
C GLY A 7 21.92 -37.25 -38.82
N THR A 8 21.68 -38.23 -39.66
CA THR A 8 20.95 -38.19 -40.93
C THR A 8 19.42 -38.21 -40.68
N LEU A 9 18.71 -37.23 -41.24
CA LEU A 9 17.23 -37.23 -41.36
C LEU A 9 16.79 -38.26 -42.42
N VAL A 10 15.88 -39.13 -42.08
CA VAL A 10 15.14 -39.97 -43.02
C VAL A 10 13.71 -39.45 -43.14
N LEU A 11 13.37 -38.88 -44.28
CA LEU A 11 12.01 -38.60 -44.70
C LEU A 11 11.33 -39.90 -45.15
N ALA A 12 10.24 -40.26 -44.50
CA ALA A 12 9.29 -41.23 -45.04
C ALA A 12 7.95 -40.51 -45.27
N ALA A 13 7.63 -40.30 -46.53
CA ALA A 13 6.32 -39.88 -46.99
C ALA A 13 5.43 -41.11 -47.18
N CYS A 14 4.24 -41.14 -46.55
CA CYS A 14 3.11 -41.94 -46.99
C CYS A 14 1.84 -41.14 -46.77
N GLY A 15 1.12 -40.87 -47.86
CA GLY A 15 -0.15 -40.16 -47.85
C GLY A 15 -1.29 -41.01 -47.30
N GLY A 16 -2.25 -40.35 -46.71
CA GLY A 16 -3.57 -40.80 -46.34
C GLY A 16 -4.43 -39.55 -46.19
N ASP A 17 -5.42 -39.41 -47.05
CA ASP A 17 -6.47 -38.42 -46.96
C ASP A 17 -7.34 -38.75 -45.74
N ASP A 18 -7.25 -37.93 -44.69
CA ASP A 18 -8.26 -37.76 -43.66
C ASP A 18 -8.43 -36.26 -43.46
N GLU A 19 -9.65 -35.77 -43.59
CA GLU A 19 -10.04 -34.39 -43.33
C GLU A 19 -9.69 -34.05 -41.86
N PRO A 20 -9.03 -32.91 -41.57
CA PRO A 20 -8.88 -32.48 -40.23
C PRO A 20 -10.24 -32.00 -39.73
N SER A 21 -10.81 -32.70 -38.78
CA SER A 21 -11.79 -32.13 -37.87
C SER A 21 -11.10 -30.98 -37.12
N ASP A 22 -11.50 -29.76 -37.45
CA ASP A 22 -11.15 -28.53 -36.75
C ASP A 22 -11.87 -28.53 -35.38
N GLU A 23 -11.33 -29.28 -34.45
CA GLU A 23 -11.56 -29.08 -33.02
C GLU A 23 -10.29 -28.42 -32.45
N GLY A 24 -10.04 -27.18 -32.87
CA GLY A 24 -9.18 -26.28 -32.16
C GLY A 24 -9.92 -25.78 -30.92
N GLY A 25 -10.06 -26.64 -29.91
CA GLY A 25 -10.22 -26.18 -28.56
C GLY A 25 -8.91 -25.45 -28.21
N GLU A 26 -8.97 -24.15 -27.97
CA GLU A 26 -7.92 -23.45 -27.25
C GLU A 26 -7.68 -24.29 -26.00
N GLU A 27 -6.50 -24.91 -25.86
CA GLU A 27 -6.06 -25.45 -24.59
C GLU A 27 -6.00 -24.24 -23.65
N GLN A 28 -7.02 -24.07 -22.80
CA GLN A 28 -7.00 -23.09 -21.72
C GLN A 28 -5.68 -23.25 -20.99
N ALA A 29 -4.93 -22.15 -20.86
CA ALA A 29 -3.73 -22.15 -20.06
C ALA A 29 -4.10 -22.60 -18.65
N ASN A 30 -3.53 -23.70 -18.18
CA ASN A 30 -3.87 -24.28 -16.88
C ASN A 30 -2.89 -23.79 -15.80
N SER A 31 -2.20 -22.69 -16.06
CA SER A 31 -1.23 -22.07 -15.15
C SER A 31 -1.12 -20.57 -15.39
N ILE A 32 -0.85 -19.84 -14.31
CA ILE A 32 -0.57 -18.40 -14.33
C ILE A 32 0.68 -18.09 -13.52
N VAL A 33 1.32 -16.96 -13.83
CA VAL A 33 2.43 -16.38 -13.06
C VAL A 33 1.93 -15.15 -12.32
N VAL A 34 2.14 -15.10 -11.01
CA VAL A 34 1.73 -14.01 -10.14
C VAL A 34 2.95 -13.38 -9.48
N TRP A 35 3.18 -12.09 -9.70
CA TRP A 35 4.22 -11.34 -9.01
C TRP A 35 3.64 -10.51 -7.87
N THR A 36 4.42 -10.37 -6.77
CA THR A 36 4.09 -9.50 -5.64
C THR A 36 5.32 -8.74 -5.15
N GLY A 37 5.12 -7.54 -4.59
CA GLY A 37 6.17 -6.79 -3.89
C GLY A 37 6.40 -7.27 -2.46
N ASP A 38 5.52 -8.11 -1.90
CA ASP A 38 5.69 -8.64 -0.55
C ASP A 38 6.70 -9.79 -0.55
N THR A 39 7.81 -9.60 0.17
CA THR A 39 8.93 -10.56 0.26
C THR A 39 9.19 -11.04 1.68
N ILE A 40 8.37 -10.63 2.66
CA ILE A 40 8.44 -11.10 4.04
C ILE A 40 8.08 -12.60 4.08
N PRO A 41 8.97 -13.49 4.53
CA PRO A 41 8.78 -14.93 4.38
C PRO A 41 7.47 -15.47 4.97
N GLU A 42 7.04 -14.94 6.11
CA GLU A 42 5.81 -15.34 6.79
C GLU A 42 4.57 -14.92 6.00
N ARG A 43 4.59 -13.74 5.37
CA ARG A 43 3.50 -13.24 4.53
C ARG A 43 3.43 -13.98 3.19
N VAL A 44 4.61 -14.25 2.61
CA VAL A 44 4.70 -15.10 1.39
C VAL A 44 4.12 -16.48 1.67
N ALA A 45 4.50 -17.13 2.78
CA ALA A 45 3.97 -18.44 3.15
C ALA A 45 2.45 -18.43 3.34
N ALA A 46 1.90 -17.39 3.99
CA ALA A 46 0.44 -17.25 4.15
C ALA A 46 -0.26 -17.05 2.80
N THR A 47 0.33 -16.28 1.88
CA THR A 47 -0.20 -16.12 0.51
C THR A 47 -0.17 -17.44 -0.26
N GLU A 48 0.92 -18.21 -0.13
CA GLU A 48 1.04 -19.54 -0.75
C GLU A 48 -0.02 -20.54 -0.24
N GLU A 49 -0.46 -20.44 1.02
CA GLU A 49 -1.57 -21.26 1.57
C GLU A 49 -2.90 -20.91 0.89
N ILE A 50 -3.19 -19.63 0.65
CA ILE A 50 -4.38 -19.18 -0.08
C ILE A 50 -4.32 -19.67 -1.53
N ILE A 51 -3.17 -19.55 -2.17
CA ILE A 51 -2.93 -20.02 -3.54
C ILE A 51 -3.11 -21.55 -3.65
N ALA A 52 -2.64 -22.31 -2.67
CA ALA A 52 -2.82 -23.76 -2.66
C ALA A 52 -4.30 -24.17 -2.59
N ALA A 53 -5.12 -23.45 -1.81
CA ALA A 53 -6.55 -23.66 -1.77
C ALA A 53 -7.24 -23.31 -3.10
N PHE A 54 -6.85 -22.20 -3.74
CA PHE A 54 -7.29 -21.83 -5.08
C PHE A 54 -6.98 -22.95 -6.11
N THR A 55 -5.72 -23.43 -6.12
CA THR A 55 -5.30 -24.50 -7.03
C THR A 55 -6.07 -25.79 -6.78
N GLU A 56 -6.33 -26.16 -5.52
CA GLU A 56 -7.15 -27.35 -5.20
C GLU A 56 -8.58 -27.23 -5.72
N GLU A 57 -9.17 -26.04 -5.65
CA GLU A 57 -10.56 -25.81 -6.07
C GLU A 57 -10.69 -25.74 -7.60
N THR A 58 -9.81 -24.99 -8.25
CA THR A 58 -9.96 -24.64 -9.67
C THR A 58 -9.15 -25.53 -10.62
N GLY A 59 -8.06 -26.14 -10.13
CA GLY A 59 -7.09 -26.87 -10.93
C GLY A 59 -6.13 -25.96 -11.72
N VAL A 60 -6.15 -24.64 -11.49
CA VAL A 60 -5.21 -23.67 -12.06
C VAL A 60 -3.94 -23.66 -11.23
N GLU A 61 -2.81 -23.96 -11.83
CA GLU A 61 -1.49 -23.87 -11.18
C GLU A 61 -1.01 -22.43 -11.15
N VAL A 62 -0.43 -22.00 -10.02
CA VAL A 62 0.09 -20.64 -9.84
C VAL A 62 1.58 -20.67 -9.54
N GLU A 63 2.38 -20.02 -10.37
CA GLU A 63 3.77 -19.69 -10.05
C GLU A 63 3.78 -18.33 -9.32
N PHE A 64 4.03 -18.34 -8.00
CA PHE A 64 4.05 -17.15 -7.18
C PHE A 64 5.46 -16.65 -6.96
N VAL A 65 5.74 -15.38 -7.31
CA VAL A 65 7.09 -14.80 -7.32
C VAL A 65 7.10 -13.51 -6.50
N GLY A 66 7.83 -13.51 -5.38
CA GLY A 66 8.17 -12.31 -4.63
C GLY A 66 9.27 -11.53 -5.34
N VAL A 67 9.06 -10.24 -5.59
CA VAL A 67 10.00 -9.33 -6.23
C VAL A 67 10.26 -8.18 -5.28
N ASP A 68 11.54 -7.92 -4.98
CA ASP A 68 11.96 -6.79 -4.14
C ASP A 68 11.45 -5.46 -4.71
N GLU A 69 10.86 -4.62 -3.84
CA GLU A 69 10.22 -3.36 -4.25
C GLU A 69 11.17 -2.44 -5.02
N ASP A 70 12.44 -2.35 -4.59
CA ASP A 70 13.45 -1.52 -5.25
C ASP A 70 13.77 -1.98 -6.68
N GLN A 71 13.54 -3.26 -6.99
CA GLN A 71 13.79 -3.86 -8.30
C GLN A 71 12.53 -4.01 -9.15
N PHE A 72 11.35 -3.83 -8.54
CA PHE A 72 10.06 -4.19 -9.13
C PHE A 72 9.83 -3.51 -10.47
N VAL A 73 9.94 -2.19 -10.53
CA VAL A 73 9.72 -1.39 -11.75
C VAL A 73 10.69 -1.78 -12.87
N GLN A 74 11.96 -2.04 -12.52
CA GLN A 74 12.99 -2.42 -13.49
C GLN A 74 12.72 -3.81 -14.07
N LEU A 75 12.35 -4.78 -13.22
CA LEU A 75 12.05 -6.14 -13.66
C LEU A 75 10.79 -6.20 -14.51
N LEU A 76 9.73 -5.48 -14.09
CA LEU A 76 8.48 -5.38 -14.85
C LEU A 76 8.71 -4.77 -16.24
N THR A 77 9.51 -3.69 -16.32
CA THR A 77 9.88 -3.06 -17.61
C THR A 77 10.66 -4.03 -18.50
N SER A 78 11.56 -4.82 -17.91
CA SER A 78 12.35 -5.80 -18.64
C SER A 78 11.48 -6.95 -19.16
N ALA A 79 10.54 -7.44 -18.35
CA ALA A 79 9.58 -8.48 -18.70
C ALA A 79 8.65 -8.00 -19.84
N ALA A 80 8.13 -6.78 -19.76
CA ALA A 80 7.32 -6.16 -20.80
C ALA A 80 8.07 -6.08 -22.15
N ALA A 81 9.35 -5.66 -22.10
CA ALA A 81 10.18 -5.59 -23.32
C ALA A 81 10.52 -6.95 -23.92
N ALA A 82 10.49 -8.02 -23.11
CA ALA A 82 10.71 -9.41 -23.54
C ALA A 82 9.43 -10.10 -24.04
N GLY A 83 8.23 -9.56 -23.74
CA GLY A 83 6.95 -10.26 -23.93
C GLY A 83 6.78 -11.42 -22.94
N GLU A 84 7.24 -11.22 -21.70
CA GLU A 84 7.25 -12.20 -20.61
C GLU A 84 6.65 -11.59 -19.32
N LEU A 85 5.59 -10.75 -19.46
CA LEU A 85 4.88 -10.22 -18.33
C LEU A 85 4.26 -11.35 -17.48
N PRO A 86 4.20 -11.21 -16.13
CA PRO A 86 3.36 -12.10 -15.34
C PRO A 86 1.89 -11.92 -15.73
N ASP A 87 1.04 -12.90 -15.44
CA ASP A 87 -0.40 -12.80 -15.69
C ASP A 87 -1.06 -11.81 -14.72
N VAL A 88 -0.64 -11.84 -13.46
CA VAL A 88 -1.18 -10.97 -12.40
C VAL A 88 -0.04 -10.32 -11.62
N VAL A 89 -0.22 -9.06 -11.29
CA VAL A 89 0.67 -8.31 -10.39
C VAL A 89 -0.10 -7.89 -9.16
N GLY A 90 0.34 -8.34 -8.00
CA GLY A 90 -0.34 -8.15 -6.72
C GLY A 90 0.23 -7.01 -5.89
N SER A 91 -0.61 -6.52 -4.98
CA SER A 91 -0.26 -5.48 -4.00
C SER A 91 0.30 -4.19 -4.63
N GLN A 92 -0.19 -3.86 -5.84
CA GLN A 92 0.30 -2.66 -6.52
C GLN A 92 -0.29 -1.39 -5.91
N PRO A 93 0.56 -0.41 -5.51
CA PRO A 93 0.09 0.91 -5.12
C PRO A 93 -0.47 1.66 -6.34
N LEU A 94 -1.33 2.64 -6.10
CA LEU A 94 -2.01 3.41 -7.15
C LEU A 94 -1.05 3.98 -8.20
N ALA A 95 0.07 4.51 -7.76
CA ALA A 95 1.06 5.08 -8.67
C ALA A 95 1.73 4.00 -9.54
N GLY A 96 1.93 2.78 -9.03
CA GLY A 96 2.37 1.61 -9.81
C GLY A 96 1.34 1.22 -10.85
N VAL A 97 0.05 1.16 -10.48
CA VAL A 97 -1.06 0.91 -11.40
C VAL A 97 -1.07 1.94 -12.53
N ARG A 98 -0.93 3.25 -12.22
CA ARG A 98 -0.90 4.31 -13.23
C ARG A 98 0.32 4.21 -14.15
N THR A 99 1.49 3.85 -13.62
CA THR A 99 2.69 3.62 -14.41
C THR A 99 2.49 2.45 -15.40
N MET A 100 1.87 1.36 -14.95
CA MET A 100 1.55 0.22 -15.82
C MET A 100 0.53 0.62 -16.89
N ALA A 101 -0.51 1.39 -16.54
CA ALA A 101 -1.52 1.89 -17.48
C ALA A 101 -0.89 2.78 -18.56
N ALA A 102 -0.05 3.73 -18.18
CA ALA A 102 0.65 4.64 -19.11
C ALA A 102 1.58 3.90 -20.09
N ASN A 103 2.04 2.69 -19.73
CA ASN A 103 2.86 1.83 -20.59
C ASN A 103 2.03 0.75 -21.32
N GLU A 104 0.71 0.80 -21.28
CA GLU A 104 -0.20 -0.14 -21.94
C GLU A 104 -0.01 -1.61 -21.48
N LEU A 105 0.39 -1.82 -20.21
CA LEU A 105 0.67 -3.14 -19.64
C LEU A 105 -0.53 -3.80 -18.96
N ILE A 106 -1.70 -3.15 -18.95
CA ILE A 106 -2.89 -3.57 -18.19
C ILE A 106 -3.98 -4.09 -19.14
N ASN A 107 -4.73 -5.08 -18.69
CA ASN A 107 -5.97 -5.54 -19.31
C ASN A 107 -7.18 -4.94 -18.56
N THR A 108 -7.61 -3.77 -18.97
CA THR A 108 -8.73 -3.03 -18.33
C THR A 108 -10.07 -3.74 -18.45
N ASP A 109 -10.30 -4.45 -19.57
CA ASP A 109 -11.53 -5.22 -19.79
C ASP A 109 -11.62 -6.39 -18.80
N ALA A 110 -10.47 -7.06 -18.54
CA ALA A 110 -10.42 -8.14 -17.57
C ALA A 110 -10.66 -7.64 -16.13
N ALA A 111 -10.05 -6.51 -15.75
CA ALA A 111 -10.28 -5.90 -14.44
C ALA A 111 -11.74 -5.47 -14.23
N ALA A 112 -12.35 -4.85 -15.25
CA ALA A 112 -13.76 -4.45 -15.22
C ALA A 112 -14.69 -5.66 -15.07
N ALA A 113 -14.42 -6.76 -15.79
CA ALA A 113 -15.21 -7.98 -15.71
C ALA A 113 -15.16 -8.61 -14.30
N VAL A 114 -14.01 -8.59 -13.63
CA VAL A 114 -13.88 -9.07 -12.23
C VAL A 114 -14.71 -8.20 -11.29
N VAL A 115 -14.62 -6.87 -11.39
CA VAL A 115 -15.41 -5.95 -10.53
C VAL A 115 -16.92 -6.15 -10.76
N GLU A 116 -17.36 -6.32 -12.03
CA GLU A 116 -18.76 -6.62 -12.35
C GLU A 116 -19.20 -7.98 -11.77
N ALA A 117 -18.38 -9.02 -11.89
CA ALA A 117 -18.68 -10.36 -11.37
C ALA A 117 -18.79 -10.39 -9.84
N LEU A 118 -17.97 -9.60 -9.15
CA LEU A 118 -17.97 -9.48 -7.69
C LEU A 118 -19.09 -8.57 -7.15
N GLY A 119 -19.70 -7.77 -8.02
CA GLY A 119 -20.72 -6.76 -7.66
C GLY A 119 -20.07 -5.43 -7.24
N GLU A 120 -20.16 -4.43 -8.11
CA GLU A 120 -19.56 -3.10 -7.89
C GLU A 120 -19.99 -2.47 -6.56
N ASP A 121 -21.26 -2.63 -6.17
CA ASP A 121 -21.84 -2.11 -4.92
C ASP A 121 -21.25 -2.75 -3.65
N THR A 122 -20.45 -3.81 -3.77
CA THR A 122 -19.79 -4.47 -2.65
C THR A 122 -18.43 -3.84 -2.32
N PHE A 123 -17.95 -2.93 -3.15
CA PHE A 123 -16.70 -2.20 -2.94
C PHE A 123 -16.95 -0.81 -2.36
N SER A 124 -15.97 -0.27 -1.65
CA SER A 124 -15.90 1.15 -1.31
C SER A 124 -15.89 1.98 -2.60
N GLU A 125 -16.76 3.00 -2.68
CA GLU A 125 -16.84 3.90 -3.85
C GLU A 125 -15.47 4.56 -4.11
N ARG A 126 -14.79 5.00 -3.05
CA ARG A 126 -13.48 5.63 -3.13
C ARG A 126 -12.40 4.69 -3.67
N SER A 127 -12.41 3.42 -3.29
CA SER A 127 -11.43 2.45 -3.77
C SER A 127 -11.59 2.16 -5.28
N LEU A 128 -12.80 2.11 -5.77
CA LEU A 128 -13.08 2.01 -7.21
C LEU A 128 -12.68 3.29 -7.96
N GLU A 129 -13.00 4.47 -7.42
CA GLU A 129 -12.58 5.75 -7.99
C GLU A 129 -11.05 5.81 -8.16
N PHE A 130 -10.30 5.40 -7.13
CA PHE A 130 -8.84 5.43 -7.14
C PHE A 130 -8.22 4.47 -8.16
N THR A 131 -8.86 3.35 -8.44
CA THR A 131 -8.38 2.34 -9.39
C THR A 131 -8.96 2.49 -10.80
N ARG A 132 -9.66 3.59 -11.09
CA ARG A 132 -10.22 3.94 -12.41
C ARG A 132 -9.48 5.09 -13.07
N ASP A 133 -9.56 5.14 -14.39
CA ASP A 133 -9.25 6.30 -15.21
C ASP A 133 -10.43 6.59 -16.13
N GLY A 134 -11.19 7.66 -15.80
CA GLY A 134 -12.50 7.88 -16.41
C GLY A 134 -13.42 6.67 -16.24
N ASP A 135 -13.87 6.12 -17.36
CA ASP A 135 -14.74 4.93 -17.37
C ASP A 135 -13.97 3.60 -17.35
N SER A 136 -12.62 3.62 -17.41
CA SER A 136 -11.78 2.42 -17.50
C SER A 136 -11.37 1.94 -16.12
N GLN A 137 -11.65 0.65 -15.80
CA GLN A 137 -11.14 0.00 -14.60
C GLN A 137 -9.70 -0.46 -14.85
N LEU A 138 -8.71 0.16 -14.20
CA LEU A 138 -7.29 -0.15 -14.42
C LEU A 138 -6.85 -1.40 -13.65
N ALA A 139 -7.37 -1.59 -12.45
CA ALA A 139 -7.01 -2.70 -11.57
C ALA A 139 -8.16 -3.00 -10.61
N VAL A 140 -8.13 -4.15 -9.96
CA VAL A 140 -9.14 -4.54 -8.96
C VAL A 140 -8.62 -4.18 -7.56
N PRO A 141 -9.26 -3.25 -6.83
CA PRO A 141 -8.80 -2.86 -5.49
C PRO A 141 -8.92 -4.03 -4.51
N THR A 142 -7.93 -4.18 -3.63
CA THR A 142 -7.85 -5.31 -2.69
C THR A 142 -7.97 -4.92 -1.25
N ASP A 143 -7.21 -3.94 -0.85
CA ASP A 143 -7.10 -3.45 0.53
C ASP A 143 -6.60 -2.01 0.53
N ALA A 144 -6.71 -1.35 1.69
CA ALA A 144 -6.22 0.00 1.87
C ALA A 144 -5.40 0.11 3.16
N TRP A 145 -4.54 1.13 3.22
CA TRP A 145 -3.82 1.55 4.41
C TRP A 145 -3.65 3.07 4.42
N SER A 146 -3.28 3.64 5.55
CA SER A 146 -3.12 5.10 5.65
C SER A 146 -1.88 5.52 6.43
N GLN A 147 -1.46 6.77 6.25
CA GLN A 147 -0.53 7.44 7.15
C GLN A 147 -1.27 7.92 8.40
N LEU A 148 -0.57 7.87 9.53
CA LEU A 148 -1.05 8.35 10.82
C LEU A 148 0.02 9.23 11.47
N LEU A 149 -0.41 10.22 12.23
CA LEU A 149 0.42 10.87 13.20
C LEU A 149 0.32 10.10 14.54
N PHE A 150 1.38 9.38 14.89
CA PHE A 150 1.53 8.74 16.20
C PHE A 150 2.07 9.74 17.21
N TYR A 151 1.55 9.71 18.45
CA TYR A 151 2.03 10.57 19.52
C TYR A 151 2.11 9.81 20.84
N ARG A 152 3.10 10.12 21.67
CA ARG A 152 3.32 9.54 23.01
C ARG A 152 2.33 10.10 24.01
N LYS A 153 1.21 9.42 24.25
CA LYS A 153 0.17 9.81 25.20
C LYS A 153 0.72 10.11 26.58
N ASP A 154 1.64 9.30 27.07
CA ASP A 154 2.26 9.48 28.39
C ASP A 154 3.05 10.80 28.49
N LEU A 155 3.73 11.23 27.42
CA LEU A 155 4.42 12.54 27.37
C LEU A 155 3.41 13.68 27.23
N PHE A 156 2.38 13.51 26.39
CA PHE A 156 1.31 14.50 26.22
C PHE A 156 0.53 14.72 27.52
N ASP A 157 0.13 13.63 28.20
CA ASP A 157 -0.56 13.71 29.50
C ASP A 157 0.31 14.41 30.56
N ALA A 158 1.62 14.10 30.61
CA ALA A 158 2.55 14.75 31.55
C ALA A 158 2.73 16.25 31.27
N ALA A 159 2.63 16.69 30.02
CA ALA A 159 2.70 18.08 29.60
C ALA A 159 1.34 18.80 29.61
N GLY A 160 0.24 18.05 29.80
CA GLY A 160 -1.12 18.59 29.75
C GLY A 160 -1.59 18.97 28.35
N LEU A 161 -1.09 18.27 27.33
CA LEU A 161 -1.44 18.43 25.92
C LEU A 161 -2.60 17.51 25.54
N ALA A 162 -3.46 17.97 24.63
CA ALA A 162 -4.49 17.14 23.99
C ALA A 162 -3.91 16.40 22.77
N ALA A 163 -4.66 15.44 22.24
CA ALA A 163 -4.36 14.83 20.94
C ALA A 163 -4.26 15.92 19.86
N PRO A 164 -3.25 15.87 18.97
CA PRO A 164 -3.08 16.88 17.94
C PRO A 164 -4.08 16.67 16.79
N GLU A 165 -4.82 17.72 16.43
CA GLU A 165 -5.78 17.74 15.33
C GLU A 165 -5.40 18.76 14.25
N THR A 166 -4.59 19.77 14.63
CA THR A 166 -4.22 20.88 13.75
C THR A 166 -2.70 21.06 13.65
N TYR A 167 -2.25 21.82 12.65
CA TYR A 167 -0.85 22.25 12.53
C TYR A 167 -0.35 22.99 13.77
N ASP A 168 -1.21 23.84 14.37
CA ASP A 168 -0.89 24.57 15.60
C ASP A 168 -0.70 23.62 16.79
N ASP A 169 -1.54 22.57 16.91
CA ASP A 169 -1.39 21.56 17.96
C ASP A 169 -0.09 20.77 17.80
N ILE A 170 0.23 20.37 16.57
CA ILE A 170 1.47 19.65 16.25
C ILE A 170 2.68 20.51 16.62
N THR A 171 2.70 21.79 16.20
CA THR A 171 3.80 22.70 16.51
C THR A 171 3.93 22.92 18.01
N ALA A 172 2.83 23.19 18.71
CA ALA A 172 2.82 23.40 20.15
C ALA A 172 3.32 22.17 20.93
N ALA A 173 2.92 20.96 20.48
CA ALA A 173 3.39 19.72 21.08
C ALA A 173 4.88 19.48 20.78
N ALA A 174 5.31 19.71 19.54
CA ALA A 174 6.71 19.56 19.17
C ALA A 174 7.61 20.51 20.01
N GLU A 175 7.25 21.80 20.11
CA GLU A 175 7.98 22.78 20.92
C GLU A 175 8.02 22.41 22.42
N ALA A 176 6.90 21.94 22.96
CA ALA A 176 6.78 21.63 24.37
C ALA A 176 7.54 20.37 24.80
N LEU A 177 7.66 19.40 23.90
CA LEU A 177 8.23 18.08 24.19
C LEU A 177 9.66 17.90 23.66
N ASP A 178 10.15 18.82 22.81
CA ASP A 178 11.52 18.78 22.31
C ASP A 178 12.54 18.98 23.44
N SER A 179 13.54 18.14 23.47
CA SER A 179 14.62 18.15 24.43
C SER A 179 15.88 17.51 23.84
N PRO A 180 17.06 17.60 24.52
CA PRO A 180 18.27 16.89 24.04
C PRO A 180 18.13 15.38 23.92
N GLU A 181 17.20 14.77 24.63
CA GLU A 181 16.99 13.30 24.68
C GLU A 181 15.79 12.84 23.84
N VAL A 182 14.81 13.72 23.57
CA VAL A 182 13.58 13.38 22.88
C VAL A 182 13.26 14.49 21.87
N ALA A 183 13.25 14.18 20.59
CA ALA A 183 12.78 15.09 19.55
C ALA A 183 11.26 15.30 19.65
N GLY A 184 10.79 16.50 19.33
CA GLY A 184 9.36 16.80 19.31
C GLY A 184 8.61 15.94 18.30
N ILE A 185 9.21 15.71 17.12
CA ILE A 185 8.63 14.89 16.04
C ILE A 185 9.73 14.26 15.17
N VAL A 186 9.47 13.09 14.60
CA VAL A 186 10.26 12.50 13.52
C VAL A 186 9.36 12.16 12.34
N ALA A 187 9.85 12.43 11.13
CA ALA A 187 9.17 12.11 9.88
C ALA A 187 10.20 11.87 8.76
N ALA A 188 9.80 11.20 7.69
CA ALA A 188 10.70 10.88 6.59
C ALA A 188 11.10 12.15 5.81
N THR A 189 12.40 12.26 5.52
CA THR A 189 13.01 13.41 4.82
C THR A 189 14.05 12.98 3.79
N THR A 190 14.24 11.68 3.54
CA THR A 190 15.23 11.17 2.59
C THR A 190 14.84 11.58 1.16
N PRO A 191 15.72 12.31 0.44
CA PRO A 191 15.48 12.67 -0.95
C PRO A 191 15.34 11.42 -1.84
N GLY A 192 14.36 11.43 -2.75
CA GLY A 192 14.16 10.32 -3.68
C GLY A 192 13.55 9.06 -3.05
N ASP A 193 12.92 9.19 -1.91
CA ASP A 193 12.19 8.12 -1.22
C ASP A 193 10.67 8.35 -1.30
N ALA A 194 9.95 7.36 -1.79
CA ALA A 194 8.48 7.43 -1.91
C ALA A 194 7.79 7.61 -0.54
N PHE A 195 8.33 7.01 0.51
CA PHE A 195 7.80 7.18 1.87
C PHE A 195 7.89 8.62 2.38
N THR A 196 8.93 9.37 1.96
CA THR A 196 9.01 10.82 2.23
C THR A 196 7.89 11.59 1.56
N GLN A 197 7.53 11.24 0.31
CA GLN A 197 6.37 11.86 -0.35
C GLN A 197 5.07 11.55 0.38
N GLN A 198 4.82 10.29 0.72
CA GLN A 198 3.61 9.85 1.43
C GLN A 198 3.47 10.55 2.79
N THR A 199 4.58 10.68 3.52
CA THR A 199 4.64 11.39 4.80
C THR A 199 4.29 12.87 4.66
N PHE A 200 4.88 13.56 3.67
CA PHE A 200 4.58 14.96 3.40
C PHE A 200 3.15 15.16 2.87
N GLU A 201 2.71 14.30 1.94
CA GLU A 201 1.36 14.37 1.36
C GLU A 201 0.28 14.28 2.45
N HIS A 202 0.49 13.45 3.49
CA HIS A 202 -0.45 13.36 4.62
C HIS A 202 -0.67 14.70 5.32
N LEU A 203 0.39 15.48 5.54
CA LEU A 203 0.28 16.83 6.10
C LEU A 203 -0.25 17.84 5.07
N ALA A 204 0.24 17.78 3.84
CA ALA A 204 -0.09 18.74 2.80
C ALA A 204 -1.59 18.70 2.42
N LEU A 205 -2.17 17.49 2.31
CA LEU A 205 -3.61 17.30 2.11
C LEU A 205 -4.44 17.99 3.20
N ALA A 206 -3.98 17.90 4.46
CA ALA A 206 -4.63 18.55 5.60
C ALA A 206 -4.70 20.08 5.46
N ASN A 207 -3.79 20.68 4.68
CA ASN A 207 -3.78 22.13 4.42
C ASN A 207 -4.41 22.51 3.08
N GLY A 208 -5.04 21.57 2.38
CA GLY A 208 -5.62 21.82 1.05
C GLY A 208 -4.54 22.02 -0.04
N CYS A 209 -3.30 21.56 0.20
CA CYS A 209 -2.27 21.53 -0.85
C CYS A 209 -2.52 20.35 -1.76
N GLU A 210 -2.61 20.63 -3.06
CA GLU A 210 -2.73 19.65 -4.13
C GLU A 210 -1.52 19.74 -5.06
N MET A 211 -1.03 18.59 -5.55
CA MET A 211 0.10 18.55 -6.45
C MET A 211 -0.28 19.09 -7.83
N VAL A 212 -1.50 18.81 -8.26
CA VAL A 212 -2.06 19.23 -9.56
C VAL A 212 -3.54 19.57 -9.38
N ASP A 213 -4.07 20.44 -10.22
CA ASP A 213 -5.49 20.73 -10.30
C ASP A 213 -6.22 19.79 -11.30
N GLU A 214 -7.55 19.89 -11.39
CA GLU A 214 -8.38 19.12 -12.32
C GLU A 214 -8.01 19.34 -13.81
N SER A 215 -7.32 20.44 -14.14
CA SER A 215 -6.86 20.73 -15.51
C SER A 215 -5.50 20.11 -15.82
N GLY A 216 -4.80 19.53 -14.82
CA GLY A 216 -3.46 18.99 -14.92
C GLY A 216 -2.37 20.05 -14.78
N GLU A 217 -2.68 21.26 -14.30
CA GLU A 217 -1.67 22.27 -13.97
C GLU A 217 -1.04 21.94 -12.61
N VAL A 218 0.29 21.97 -12.53
CA VAL A 218 1.01 21.75 -11.27
C VAL A 218 0.79 22.93 -10.33
N THR A 219 0.34 22.67 -9.11
CA THR A 219 -0.09 23.67 -8.11
C THR A 219 0.76 23.68 -6.84
N LEU A 220 1.95 23.06 -6.88
CA LEU A 220 2.87 23.01 -5.73
C LEU A 220 3.43 24.39 -5.30
N ASP A 221 3.21 25.44 -6.09
CA ASP A 221 3.53 26.83 -5.76
C ASP A 221 2.32 27.63 -5.26
N SER A 222 1.17 26.97 -5.00
CA SER A 222 0.02 27.59 -4.34
C SER A 222 0.34 28.03 -2.90
N ASP A 223 -0.40 29.00 -2.37
CA ASP A 223 -0.20 29.49 -0.99
C ASP A 223 -0.34 28.33 0.01
N GLN A 224 -1.29 27.40 -0.21
CA GLN A 224 -1.51 26.21 0.63
C GLN A 224 -0.30 25.26 0.62
N CYS A 225 0.26 25.01 -0.56
CA CYS A 225 1.44 24.15 -0.68
C CYS A 225 2.69 24.78 -0.09
N VAL A 226 2.93 26.06 -0.37
CA VAL A 226 4.04 26.82 0.23
C VAL A 226 3.96 26.78 1.76
N ALA A 227 2.76 27.03 2.34
CA ALA A 227 2.56 26.93 3.78
C ALA A 227 2.81 25.52 4.33
N SER A 228 2.46 24.49 3.58
CA SER A 228 2.72 23.08 3.97
C SER A 228 4.20 22.75 3.95
N PHE A 229 4.94 23.19 2.92
CA PHE A 229 6.40 23.04 2.86
C PHE A 229 7.10 23.80 3.98
N ASP A 230 6.70 25.03 4.26
CA ASP A 230 7.24 25.84 5.34
C ASP A 230 6.99 25.17 6.72
N PHE A 231 5.75 24.70 6.95
CA PHE A 231 5.39 23.98 8.17
C PHE A 231 6.24 22.73 8.37
N PHE A 232 6.34 21.87 7.34
CA PHE A 232 7.13 20.64 7.40
C PHE A 232 8.63 20.95 7.62
N GLY A 233 9.17 21.91 6.86
CA GLY A 233 10.56 22.35 7.00
C GLY A 233 10.88 22.88 8.39
N ASP A 234 9.98 23.71 8.95
CA ASP A 234 10.11 24.23 10.31
C ASP A 234 10.09 23.13 11.38
N LEU A 235 9.18 22.17 11.25
CA LEU A 235 9.13 21.01 12.16
C LEU A 235 10.42 20.21 12.13
N MET A 236 10.88 19.83 10.93
CA MET A 236 12.06 18.98 10.77
C MET A 236 13.35 19.70 11.16
N THR A 237 13.45 21.01 10.92
CA THR A 237 14.66 21.78 11.25
C THR A 237 14.77 22.10 12.74
N ASN A 238 13.63 22.39 13.40
CA ASN A 238 13.66 22.91 14.77
C ASN A 238 13.38 21.84 15.83
N TYR A 239 12.63 20.77 15.52
CA TYR A 239 12.09 19.84 16.53
C TYR A 239 12.34 18.36 16.19
N SER A 240 13.11 18.06 15.14
CA SER A 240 13.40 16.68 14.74
C SER A 240 14.86 16.29 14.99
N VAL A 241 15.15 15.00 14.86
CA VAL A 241 16.51 14.49 14.91
C VAL A 241 17.32 15.01 13.70
N SER A 242 18.61 15.23 13.89
CA SER A 242 19.46 15.75 12.81
C SER A 242 19.74 14.68 11.75
N GLY A 243 19.85 15.10 10.49
CA GLY A 243 20.09 14.26 9.32
C GLY A 243 18.82 13.75 8.68
N THR A 244 18.94 13.23 7.45
CA THR A 244 17.82 12.66 6.72
C THR A 244 17.27 11.41 7.38
N GLN A 245 15.96 11.26 7.35
CA GLN A 245 15.25 10.12 7.93
C GLN A 245 14.53 9.36 6.82
N ASP A 246 14.70 8.06 6.80
CA ASP A 246 13.93 7.10 5.99
C ASP A 246 12.92 6.34 6.85
N VAL A 247 12.20 5.41 6.27
CA VAL A 247 11.19 4.59 6.95
C VAL A 247 11.74 3.90 8.20
N ASP A 248 12.97 3.35 8.12
CA ASP A 248 13.59 2.60 9.21
C ASP A 248 14.09 3.51 10.33
N THR A 249 14.69 4.64 10.00
CA THR A 249 15.22 5.59 10.98
C THR A 249 14.13 6.35 11.71
N VAL A 250 13.02 6.69 11.06
CA VAL A 250 11.81 7.24 11.73
C VAL A 250 11.31 6.24 12.77
N ARG A 251 11.07 4.98 12.36
CA ARG A 251 10.65 3.90 13.26
C ARG A 251 11.64 3.72 14.41
N ALA A 252 12.94 3.61 14.12
CA ALA A 252 13.96 3.37 15.13
C ALA A 252 14.02 4.47 16.19
N ASN A 253 13.89 5.75 15.81
CA ASN A 253 13.86 6.87 16.74
C ASN A 253 12.61 6.83 17.65
N TYR A 254 11.43 6.58 17.07
CA TYR A 254 10.21 6.45 17.86
C TYR A 254 10.26 5.24 18.79
N PHE A 255 10.74 4.10 18.31
CA PHE A 255 10.88 2.86 19.08
C PHE A 255 11.92 2.94 20.21
N ALA A 256 12.95 3.74 20.03
CA ALA A 256 13.93 4.02 21.09
C ALA A 256 13.38 4.99 22.17
N GLY A 257 12.16 5.54 22.00
CA GLY A 257 11.61 6.57 22.87
C GLY A 257 12.27 7.92 22.68
N GLN A 258 12.94 8.16 21.54
CA GLN A 258 13.68 9.38 21.22
C GLN A 258 12.85 10.39 20.41
N ALA A 259 11.56 10.15 20.24
CA ALA A 259 10.64 11.09 19.62
C ALA A 259 9.28 11.08 20.34
N ALA A 260 8.67 12.27 20.48
CA ALA A 260 7.35 12.43 21.08
C ALA A 260 6.22 12.17 20.06
N MET A 261 6.48 12.46 18.79
CA MET A 261 5.57 12.21 17.68
C MET A 261 6.32 11.56 16.52
N ALA A 262 5.60 10.79 15.68
CA ALA A 262 6.11 10.23 14.44
C ALA A 262 4.99 10.19 13.39
N ILE A 263 5.32 10.47 12.12
CA ILE A 263 4.42 10.20 11.01
C ILE A 263 4.87 8.89 10.36
N TRP A 264 3.97 7.91 10.34
CA TRP A 264 4.24 6.59 9.81
C TRP A 264 2.93 5.91 9.37
N SER A 265 3.02 4.83 8.60
CA SER A 265 1.84 4.10 8.15
C SER A 265 1.21 3.25 9.27
N THR A 266 -0.02 2.81 9.04
CA THR A 266 -0.76 1.93 9.95
C THR A 266 -0.06 0.60 10.25
N PHE A 267 0.85 0.15 9.37
CA PHE A 267 1.71 -1.02 9.62
C PHE A 267 2.59 -0.91 10.88
N LEU A 268 2.77 0.28 11.45
CA LEU A 268 3.51 0.45 12.71
C LEU A 268 2.78 -0.16 13.92
N LEU A 269 1.48 -0.43 13.81
CA LEU A 269 0.66 -0.84 14.95
C LEU A 269 1.07 -2.21 15.52
N ASP A 270 1.32 -3.20 14.69
CA ASP A 270 1.77 -4.52 15.14
C ASP A 270 3.21 -4.50 15.68
N GLU A 271 4.06 -3.70 15.07
CA GLU A 271 5.44 -3.49 15.48
C GLU A 271 5.51 -2.83 16.88
N MET A 272 4.72 -1.76 17.12
CA MET A 272 4.60 -1.10 18.44
C MET A 272 4.05 -2.02 19.52
N ALA A 273 3.21 -2.99 19.12
CA ALA A 273 2.68 -4.02 20.03
C ALA A 273 3.70 -5.11 20.37
N GLY A 274 4.88 -5.10 19.73
CA GLY A 274 5.94 -6.09 19.94
C GLY A 274 5.63 -7.46 19.32
N LEU A 275 4.84 -7.49 18.24
CA LEU A 275 4.37 -8.70 17.57
C LEU A 275 5.26 -9.12 16.39
N ARG A 276 6.31 -8.33 16.11
CA ARG A 276 7.32 -8.61 15.08
C ARG A 276 8.73 -8.65 15.69
N ASN A 277 9.44 -9.74 15.48
CA ASN A 277 10.78 -9.94 16.04
C ASN A 277 11.86 -9.10 15.35
N ASP A 278 11.67 -8.75 14.09
CA ASP A 278 12.58 -7.93 13.29
C ASP A 278 12.44 -6.42 13.57
N ALA A 279 11.33 -6.01 14.23
CA ALA A 279 11.00 -4.62 14.49
C ALA A 279 10.50 -4.37 15.92
N LEU A 280 11.22 -4.89 16.92
CA LEU A 280 10.83 -4.73 18.33
C LEU A 280 11.11 -3.30 18.84
N PRO A 281 10.18 -2.70 19.62
CA PRO A 281 10.45 -1.47 20.36
C PRO A 281 11.61 -1.60 21.34
N THR A 282 12.47 -0.57 21.37
CA THR A 282 13.72 -0.57 22.14
C THR A 282 13.78 0.46 23.25
N CYS A 283 12.65 1.15 23.53
CA CYS A 283 12.57 2.13 24.61
C CYS A 283 12.92 1.50 25.97
N PRO A 284 13.39 2.26 26.96
CA PRO A 284 13.75 1.72 28.28
C PRO A 284 12.63 0.90 28.92
N GLU A 285 11.39 1.35 28.80
CA GLU A 285 10.19 0.69 29.33
C GLU A 285 9.84 -0.57 28.52
N CYS A 286 10.17 -0.58 27.22
CA CYS A 286 9.90 -1.68 26.32
C CYS A 286 10.68 -2.96 26.69
N ALA A 287 11.78 -2.84 27.40
CA ALA A 287 12.52 -3.99 27.92
C ALA A 287 11.71 -4.81 28.94
N ALA A 288 10.78 -4.19 29.66
CA ALA A 288 9.89 -4.86 30.62
C ALA A 288 8.52 -5.21 30.04
N ASP A 289 8.03 -4.40 29.10
CA ASP A 289 6.75 -4.60 28.38
C ASP A 289 6.97 -4.25 26.90
N PRO A 290 7.16 -5.24 26.01
CA PRO A 290 7.36 -4.99 24.57
C PRO A 290 6.21 -4.19 23.91
N ALA A 291 5.01 -4.25 24.48
CA ALA A 291 3.83 -3.50 24.02
C ALA A 291 3.70 -2.10 24.69
N TYR A 292 4.74 -1.62 25.37
CA TYR A 292 4.66 -0.35 26.08
C TYR A 292 4.27 0.81 25.15
N LEU A 293 4.86 0.90 23.96
CA LEU A 293 4.56 1.95 23.01
C LEU A 293 3.12 1.86 22.50
N ALA A 294 2.63 0.70 22.14
CA ALA A 294 1.25 0.51 21.72
C ALA A 294 0.25 1.02 22.78
N LYS A 295 0.48 0.69 24.04
CA LYS A 295 -0.38 1.08 25.17
C LYS A 295 -0.27 2.57 25.55
N ASN A 296 0.85 3.21 25.23
CA ASN A 296 1.15 4.60 25.60
C ASN A 296 1.27 5.55 24.39
N SER A 297 0.90 5.11 23.21
CA SER A 297 0.73 5.97 22.04
C SER A 297 -0.74 6.20 21.71
N GLY A 298 -1.02 7.36 21.16
CA GLY A 298 -2.26 7.68 20.47
C GLY A 298 -1.99 7.88 18.99
N VAL A 299 -3.06 7.95 18.21
CA VAL A 299 -3.01 8.21 16.77
C VAL A 299 -3.92 9.37 16.40
N ALA A 300 -3.52 10.17 15.42
CA ALA A 300 -4.36 11.13 14.72
C ALA A 300 -4.32 10.79 13.23
N ALA A 301 -5.48 10.47 12.66
CA ALA A 301 -5.60 10.06 11.26
C ALA A 301 -5.96 11.25 10.37
N GLN A 302 -6.92 12.04 10.82
CA GLN A 302 -7.39 13.22 10.12
C GLN A 302 -6.81 14.48 10.76
N LEU A 303 -6.15 15.28 9.93
CA LEU A 303 -5.54 16.54 10.36
C LEU A 303 -6.12 17.70 9.53
N VAL A 304 -6.06 18.92 10.08
CA VAL A 304 -6.44 20.13 9.38
C VAL A 304 -5.35 21.20 9.52
N GLY A 305 -4.92 21.77 8.40
CA GLY A 305 -4.02 22.91 8.35
C GLY A 305 -4.79 24.23 8.36
N PRO A 306 -4.08 25.37 8.47
CA PRO A 306 -4.71 26.69 8.55
C PRO A 306 -5.51 27.08 7.30
N ASP A 307 -5.18 26.54 6.14
CA ASP A 307 -5.85 26.81 4.87
C ASP A 307 -6.71 25.61 4.40
N GLY A 308 -6.74 24.52 5.17
CA GLY A 308 -7.59 23.34 4.92
C GLY A 308 -9.06 23.64 5.25
N GLU A 309 -9.97 23.28 4.36
CA GLU A 309 -11.42 23.46 4.58
C GLU A 309 -12.02 22.36 5.46
N GLU A 310 -11.54 21.12 5.29
CA GLU A 310 -11.98 19.92 6.00
C GLU A 310 -10.76 19.08 6.41
N PRO A 311 -10.88 18.29 7.50
CA PRO A 311 -9.84 17.34 7.86
C PRO A 311 -9.57 16.32 6.73
N ALA A 312 -8.31 16.05 6.47
CA ALA A 312 -7.90 15.11 5.42
C ALA A 312 -6.99 14.00 5.96
N GLN A 313 -7.01 12.88 5.28
CA GLN A 313 -6.22 11.70 5.59
C GLN A 313 -5.61 11.13 4.32
N TYR A 314 -4.29 11.02 4.29
CA TYR A 314 -3.60 10.26 3.24
C TYR A 314 -3.95 8.78 3.35
N GLY A 315 -4.25 8.16 2.21
CA GLY A 315 -4.37 6.72 2.15
C GLY A 315 -3.93 6.15 0.80
N GLU A 316 -3.57 4.89 0.85
CA GLU A 316 -3.22 4.09 -0.32
C GLU A 316 -4.22 2.96 -0.49
N VAL A 317 -4.56 2.65 -1.74
CA VAL A 317 -5.32 1.46 -2.11
C VAL A 317 -4.39 0.55 -2.89
N SER A 318 -4.21 -0.66 -2.39
CA SER A 318 -3.50 -1.71 -3.11
C SER A 318 -4.45 -2.39 -4.10
N ALA A 319 -3.91 -2.91 -5.18
CA ALA A 319 -4.72 -3.52 -6.23
C ALA A 319 -4.06 -4.76 -6.86
N TRP A 320 -4.91 -5.67 -7.37
CA TRP A 320 -4.52 -6.70 -8.32
C TRP A 320 -4.60 -6.15 -9.74
N VAL A 321 -3.49 -6.22 -10.48
CA VAL A 321 -3.42 -5.86 -11.90
C VAL A 321 -3.40 -7.14 -12.73
N ILE A 322 -4.35 -7.29 -13.64
CA ILE A 322 -4.30 -8.30 -14.69
C ILE A 322 -3.55 -7.68 -15.88
N THR A 323 -2.48 -8.31 -16.33
CA THR A 323 -1.63 -7.70 -17.36
C THR A 323 -2.20 -7.89 -18.78
N SER A 324 -1.69 -7.10 -19.72
CA SER A 324 -2.13 -7.15 -21.12
C SER A 324 -1.72 -8.45 -21.84
N GLU A 325 -0.78 -9.23 -21.27
CA GLU A 325 -0.32 -10.51 -21.81
C GLU A 325 -0.91 -11.72 -21.06
N ALA A 326 -1.76 -11.48 -20.05
CA ALA A 326 -2.30 -12.51 -19.17
C ALA A 326 -3.11 -13.58 -19.91
N ALA A 327 -3.03 -14.81 -19.41
CA ALA A 327 -4.05 -15.83 -19.64
C ALA A 327 -5.34 -15.35 -18.92
N THR A 328 -6.20 -14.63 -19.65
CA THR A 328 -7.25 -13.77 -19.08
C THR A 328 -8.20 -14.52 -18.15
N GLU A 329 -8.76 -15.67 -18.59
CA GLU A 329 -9.76 -16.40 -17.80
C GLU A 329 -9.18 -16.96 -16.48
N PRO A 330 -8.02 -17.66 -16.44
CA PRO A 330 -7.42 -18.09 -15.20
C PRO A 330 -6.97 -16.93 -14.28
N ALA A 331 -6.50 -15.81 -14.86
CA ALA A 331 -6.12 -14.63 -14.11
C ALA A 331 -7.33 -13.96 -13.42
N GLN A 332 -8.47 -13.87 -14.12
CA GLN A 332 -9.73 -13.39 -13.55
C GLN A 332 -10.21 -14.31 -12.42
N GLN A 333 -10.23 -15.64 -12.64
CA GLN A 333 -10.59 -16.61 -11.59
C GLN A 333 -9.72 -16.47 -10.34
N PHE A 334 -8.41 -16.23 -10.52
CA PHE A 334 -7.49 -16.01 -9.40
C PHE A 334 -7.84 -14.73 -8.63
N VAL A 335 -8.04 -13.61 -9.31
CA VAL A 335 -8.36 -12.33 -8.65
C VAL A 335 -9.75 -12.38 -8.00
N GLU A 336 -10.74 -13.02 -8.62
CA GLU A 336 -12.05 -13.27 -8.03
C GLU A 336 -11.94 -14.10 -6.74
N TYR A 337 -11.16 -15.19 -6.76
CA TYR A 337 -10.93 -16.03 -5.59
C TYR A 337 -10.27 -15.26 -4.44
N MET A 338 -9.23 -14.47 -4.74
CA MET A 338 -8.53 -13.62 -3.76
C MET A 338 -9.43 -12.58 -3.11
N LEU A 339 -10.58 -12.25 -3.72
CA LEU A 339 -11.56 -11.28 -3.22
C LEU A 339 -12.88 -11.92 -2.76
N THR A 340 -12.95 -13.26 -2.75
CA THR A 340 -14.09 -14.03 -2.25
C THR A 340 -13.63 -15.02 -1.17
N ASP A 341 -13.44 -16.28 -1.49
CA ASP A 341 -13.09 -17.33 -0.53
C ASP A 341 -11.72 -17.10 0.14
N GLY A 342 -10.77 -16.50 -0.59
CA GLY A 342 -9.45 -16.14 -0.06
C GLY A 342 -9.39 -14.77 0.64
N TYR A 343 -10.47 -13.97 0.62
CA TYR A 343 -10.33 -12.54 0.96
C TYR A 343 -10.04 -12.29 2.44
N ILE A 344 -10.71 -12.98 3.35
CA ILE A 344 -10.45 -12.82 4.79
C ILE A 344 -9.05 -13.32 5.16
N ASP A 345 -8.61 -14.42 4.56
CA ASP A 345 -7.24 -14.93 4.78
C ASP A 345 -6.19 -13.97 4.22
N TRP A 346 -6.48 -13.30 3.08
CA TRP A 346 -5.65 -12.24 2.53
C TRP A 346 -5.54 -11.04 3.48
N LEU A 347 -6.66 -10.56 4.03
CA LEU A 347 -6.67 -9.46 5.01
C LEU A 347 -5.97 -9.87 6.32
N ALA A 348 -6.08 -11.14 6.72
CA ALA A 348 -5.46 -11.68 7.93
C ALA A 348 -3.92 -11.75 7.89
N ILE A 349 -3.31 -11.58 6.70
CA ILE A 349 -1.85 -11.52 6.56
C ILE A 349 -1.29 -10.35 7.37
N ALA A 350 -1.91 -9.16 7.27
CA ALA A 350 -1.50 -7.94 7.98
C ALA A 350 -2.71 -6.99 8.18
N PRO A 351 -3.64 -7.30 9.08
CA PRO A 351 -4.89 -6.52 9.22
C PRO A 351 -4.67 -5.04 9.50
N GLU A 352 -3.59 -4.69 10.21
CA GLU A 352 -3.18 -3.31 10.50
C GLU A 352 -2.82 -2.48 9.26
N GLY A 353 -2.51 -3.13 8.15
CA GLY A 353 -2.15 -2.51 6.88
C GLY A 353 -2.99 -2.99 5.69
N LYS A 354 -4.04 -3.77 5.94
CA LYS A 354 -4.95 -4.32 4.92
C LYS A 354 -6.40 -4.12 5.36
N PHE A 355 -6.91 -2.87 5.19
CA PHE A 355 -8.32 -2.60 5.48
C PHE A 355 -9.18 -3.11 4.32
N PRO A 356 -10.36 -3.70 4.60
CA PRO A 356 -11.23 -4.17 3.53
C PRO A 356 -11.74 -3.00 2.68
N VAL A 357 -11.49 -3.06 1.38
CA VAL A 357 -12.08 -2.15 0.38
C VAL A 357 -13.31 -2.78 -0.26
N ARG A 358 -13.46 -4.09 -0.17
CA ARG A 358 -14.70 -4.81 -0.42
C ARG A 358 -15.37 -5.04 0.93
N THR A 359 -16.55 -4.46 1.12
CA THR A 359 -17.21 -4.40 2.44
C THR A 359 -17.93 -5.69 2.79
N GLY A 360 -18.43 -6.41 1.78
CA GLY A 360 -19.16 -7.65 1.96
C GLY A 360 -19.57 -8.27 0.63
N THR A 361 -20.66 -9.01 0.65
CA THR A 361 -21.31 -9.63 -0.51
C THR A 361 -22.69 -9.02 -0.73
N GLU A 362 -23.35 -9.30 -1.87
CA GLU A 362 -24.74 -8.86 -2.11
C GLU A 362 -25.70 -9.36 -1.03
N ASP A 363 -25.48 -10.58 -0.51
CA ASP A 363 -26.32 -11.19 0.52
C ASP A 363 -25.96 -10.68 1.93
N ASN A 364 -24.72 -10.26 2.17
CA ASN A 364 -24.23 -9.76 3.46
C ASN A 364 -23.29 -8.56 3.25
N PRO A 365 -23.80 -7.32 3.16
CA PRO A 365 -23.03 -6.13 2.77
C PRO A 365 -21.90 -5.72 3.71
N THR A 366 -21.83 -6.28 4.92
CA THR A 366 -20.78 -5.96 5.92
C THR A 366 -19.89 -7.14 6.26
N GLU A 367 -20.03 -8.26 5.55
CA GLU A 367 -19.39 -9.54 5.87
C GLU A 367 -17.88 -9.42 6.12
N TYR A 368 -17.19 -8.74 5.21
CA TYR A 368 -15.72 -8.64 5.28
C TYR A 368 -15.26 -7.62 6.32
N VAL A 369 -16.00 -6.52 6.49
CA VAL A 369 -15.70 -5.53 7.54
C VAL A 369 -15.92 -6.13 8.93
N ASP A 370 -17.03 -6.86 9.12
CA ASP A 370 -17.32 -7.53 10.39
C ASP A 370 -16.26 -8.62 10.71
N ALA A 371 -15.89 -9.42 9.72
CA ALA A 371 -14.87 -10.46 9.89
C ALA A 371 -13.47 -9.86 10.15
N TRP A 372 -13.12 -8.76 9.48
CA TRP A 372 -11.83 -8.09 9.65
C TRP A 372 -11.60 -7.59 11.08
N GLN A 373 -12.65 -7.13 11.77
CA GLN A 373 -12.55 -6.64 13.16
C GLN A 373 -12.11 -7.72 14.15
N ASP A 374 -12.34 -8.98 13.83
CA ASP A 374 -11.96 -10.13 14.65
C ASP A 374 -10.56 -10.69 14.31
N LEU A 375 -9.87 -10.12 13.30
CA LEU A 375 -8.54 -10.58 12.89
C LEU A 375 -7.45 -10.20 13.91
N GLU A 376 -6.43 -11.03 13.97
CA GLU A 376 -5.26 -10.84 14.82
C GLU A 376 -4.13 -10.18 14.04
N ILE A 377 -3.59 -9.06 14.54
CA ILE A 377 -2.42 -8.36 13.99
C ILE A 377 -1.12 -9.08 14.35
N GLY A 378 -0.04 -8.75 13.65
CA GLY A 378 1.31 -9.24 13.92
C GLY A 378 1.84 -10.24 12.89
N VAL A 379 3.14 -10.49 12.92
CA VAL A 379 3.84 -11.43 12.03
C VAL A 379 4.27 -12.69 12.79
N ASP A 380 5.21 -12.58 13.73
CA ASP A 380 5.73 -13.71 14.49
C ASP A 380 4.80 -14.15 15.63
N THR A 381 4.05 -13.23 16.17
CA THR A 381 3.04 -13.48 17.20
C THR A 381 1.76 -12.79 16.78
N LYS A 382 0.66 -13.52 16.78
CA LYS A 382 -0.66 -12.97 16.46
C LYS A 382 -1.42 -12.64 17.74
N ALA A 383 -2.11 -11.50 17.76
CA ALA A 383 -3.00 -11.10 18.85
C ALA A 383 -4.05 -10.08 18.35
N PRO A 384 -5.23 -10.00 18.99
CA PRO A 384 -6.25 -9.01 18.65
C PRO A 384 -5.74 -7.58 18.79
N LEU A 385 -6.07 -6.71 17.83
CA LEU A 385 -5.75 -5.28 17.88
C LEU A 385 -6.29 -4.63 19.17
N SER A 386 -7.47 -5.05 19.62
CA SER A 386 -8.14 -4.57 20.82
C SER A 386 -7.42 -4.87 22.15
N ASP A 387 -6.44 -5.79 22.15
CA ASP A 387 -5.60 -6.04 23.33
C ASP A 387 -4.61 -4.92 23.61
N PHE A 388 -4.29 -4.12 22.59
CA PHE A 388 -3.28 -3.07 22.64
C PHE A 388 -3.86 -1.67 22.44
N TYR A 389 -4.91 -1.53 21.64
CA TYR A 389 -5.44 -0.25 21.20
C TYR A 389 -6.92 -0.08 21.59
N PRO A 390 -7.35 1.15 21.92
CA PRO A 390 -8.76 1.41 22.20
C PRO A 390 -9.62 1.31 20.93
N GLN A 391 -10.94 1.17 21.10
CA GLN A 391 -11.92 1.06 20.00
C GLN A 391 -11.81 2.22 19.00
N GLU A 392 -11.45 3.41 19.45
CA GLU A 392 -11.22 4.58 18.60
C GLU A 392 -10.19 4.33 17.48
N VAL A 393 -9.11 3.59 17.77
CA VAL A 393 -8.12 3.21 16.77
C VAL A 393 -8.71 2.22 15.78
N VAL A 394 -9.47 1.23 16.26
CA VAL A 394 -10.19 0.28 15.39
C VAL A 394 -11.15 1.01 14.47
N ASP A 395 -11.92 1.97 14.99
CA ASP A 395 -12.87 2.77 14.23
C ASP A 395 -12.17 3.61 13.14
N ILE A 396 -10.99 4.17 13.44
CA ILE A 396 -10.16 4.89 12.45
C ILE A 396 -9.78 3.97 11.28
N LEU A 397 -9.34 2.75 11.58
CA LEU A 397 -8.93 1.79 10.56
C LEU A 397 -10.10 1.31 9.69
N THR A 398 -11.27 1.08 10.31
CA THR A 398 -12.46 0.59 9.59
C THR A 398 -13.17 1.67 8.78
N SER A 399 -13.11 2.93 9.22
CA SER A 399 -13.72 4.06 8.50
C SER A 399 -12.85 4.60 7.35
N GLY A 400 -11.59 4.15 7.27
CA GLY A 400 -10.54 4.79 6.49
C GLY A 400 -10.75 4.75 4.98
N ALA A 401 -11.22 3.64 4.41
CA ALA A 401 -11.23 3.46 2.95
C ALA A 401 -12.06 4.53 2.22
N ASP A 402 -13.19 4.98 2.79
CA ASP A 402 -14.06 5.97 2.15
C ASP A 402 -13.60 7.43 2.35
N ASN A 403 -12.71 7.69 3.32
CA ASN A 403 -12.24 9.03 3.68
C ASN A 403 -10.82 9.34 3.17
N LEU A 404 -10.23 8.41 2.41
CA LEU A 404 -8.87 8.57 1.90
C LEU A 404 -8.78 9.64 0.82
N SER A 405 -7.69 10.36 0.81
CA SER A 405 -7.34 11.34 -0.22
C SER A 405 -5.95 11.04 -0.79
N ARG A 406 -5.77 11.29 -2.08
CA ARG A 406 -4.51 11.14 -2.80
C ARG A 406 -4.34 12.24 -3.82
N TRP A 407 -3.17 12.84 -3.84
CA TRP A 407 -2.77 13.82 -4.84
C TRP A 407 -2.94 13.28 -6.26
N GLY A 408 -3.49 14.11 -7.13
CA GLY A 408 -3.68 13.83 -8.55
C GLY A 408 -4.75 12.76 -8.85
N ILE A 409 -4.97 11.79 -7.98
CA ILE A 409 -6.00 10.77 -8.18
C ILE A 409 -7.39 11.39 -8.05
N THR A 410 -7.65 12.09 -6.95
CA THR A 410 -8.92 12.81 -6.71
C THR A 410 -9.19 13.93 -7.72
N GLN A 411 -8.16 14.47 -8.36
CA GLN A 411 -8.27 15.47 -9.42
C GLN A 411 -8.42 14.85 -10.82
N GLY A 412 -8.49 13.51 -10.95
CA GLY A 412 -8.54 12.80 -12.23
C GLY A 412 -7.24 12.90 -13.05
N GLN A 413 -6.11 13.14 -12.39
CA GLN A 413 -4.78 13.32 -12.98
C GLN A 413 -3.80 12.22 -12.57
N GLY A 414 -4.30 10.99 -12.42
CA GLY A 414 -3.53 9.85 -11.93
C GLY A 414 -2.27 9.54 -12.76
N ASP A 415 -2.27 9.84 -14.05
CA ASP A 415 -1.10 9.65 -14.93
C ASP A 415 0.09 10.52 -14.51
N LEU A 416 -0.18 11.74 -14.01
CA LEU A 416 0.86 12.62 -13.49
C LEU A 416 1.46 12.08 -12.19
N VAL A 417 0.65 11.42 -11.36
CA VAL A 417 1.13 10.73 -10.15
C VAL A 417 2.07 9.59 -10.54
N GLY A 418 1.65 8.72 -11.48
CA GLY A 418 2.51 7.64 -11.99
C GLY A 418 3.83 8.17 -12.55
N ALA A 419 3.78 9.25 -13.35
CA ALA A 419 4.99 9.87 -13.90
C ALA A 419 5.92 10.46 -12.82
N SER A 420 5.36 11.00 -11.72
CA SER A 420 6.14 11.60 -10.64
C SER A 420 6.95 10.59 -9.83
N LEU A 421 6.52 9.31 -9.81
CA LEU A 421 7.23 8.23 -9.09
C LEU A 421 8.64 7.97 -9.63
N GLY A 422 8.86 8.18 -10.93
CA GLY A 422 10.18 7.96 -11.54
C GLY A 422 11.22 9.00 -11.14
N GLU A 423 10.79 10.21 -10.77
CA GLU A 423 11.67 11.35 -10.48
C GLU A 423 11.59 11.83 -9.02
N LEU A 424 10.52 11.53 -8.31
CA LEU A 424 10.25 11.90 -6.91
C LEU A 424 10.61 13.37 -6.60
N PRO A 425 10.05 14.37 -7.32
CA PRO A 425 10.45 15.76 -7.19
C PRO A 425 10.12 16.36 -5.82
N VAL A 426 9.02 15.89 -5.18
CA VAL A 426 8.60 16.36 -3.84
C VAL A 426 9.59 15.92 -2.76
N PRO A 427 9.97 14.63 -2.65
CA PRO A 427 11.03 14.21 -1.73
C PRO A 427 12.37 14.92 -1.94
N GLN A 428 12.74 15.23 -3.18
CA GLN A 428 13.95 16.01 -3.47
C GLN A 428 13.85 17.43 -2.95
N ALA A 429 12.68 18.08 -3.11
CA ALA A 429 12.42 19.41 -2.55
C ALA A 429 12.49 19.40 -1.02
N ILE A 430 11.89 18.39 -0.38
CA ILE A 430 11.93 18.20 1.09
C ILE A 430 13.38 18.05 1.57
N GLY A 431 14.17 17.18 0.94
CA GLY A 431 15.58 17.01 1.31
C GLY A 431 16.45 18.26 1.11
N ALA A 432 15.97 19.26 0.39
CA ALA A 432 16.63 20.55 0.26
C ALA A 432 16.19 21.58 1.32
N LEU A 433 15.07 21.33 2.02
CA LEU A 433 14.56 22.18 3.10
C LEU A 433 15.20 21.87 4.47
N VAL A 434 15.63 20.62 4.69
CA VAL A 434 16.07 20.08 6.00
C VAL A 434 17.56 19.71 6.08
#